data_c8ba2041dd6782e00ad7c1630a48f627
#
_entry.id   c8ba2041dd6782e00ad7c1630a48f627
#
_cell.length_a   1.000
_cell.length_b   1.000
_cell.length_c   1.000
_cell.angle_alpha   90.00
_cell.angle_beta   90.00
_cell.angle_gamma   90.00
#
_symmetry.space_group_name_H-M   'P 1'
#
loop_
_entity.id
_entity.type
_entity.pdbx_description
1 polymer ?
#
loop_
_entity_poly.entity_id
_entity_poly.type
_entity_poly.pdbx_seq_one_letter_code
_entity_poly.pdbx_strand_id
1 'polypeptide(L)'
;ILDREPIKEYINETQLARQLEYHNCFERDYFMNGQGNSFIAMEMASVLAKMSSKQSGMDEVFTLNGIDQVVKNYGYRVEGLPNNFLRPAKDGKTYPKTLYKKKFGNTVNDVKTIDFEVKKDGKLIAWGSHKYCLGHGGTAGGHQGNVFQEEKRWLEWGRDISERKDLIYIALVDTDIEKEYNALKEEFDNPQGNLWVVNHVELQKRLIY
;
A
#
# COMPACT_ATOMS: atom_id res chain seq x y z
N ILE A 1 3.05 -11.86 24.48
CA ILE A 1 3.33 -10.77 23.52
C ILE A 1 2.26 -9.71 23.59
N LEU A 2 1.00 -10.10 23.66
CA LEU A 2 -0.15 -9.19 23.72
C LEU A 2 -0.21 -8.38 25.02
N ASP A 3 0.53 -8.79 26.04
CA ASP A 3 0.68 -8.06 27.30
C ASP A 3 1.75 -6.98 27.27
N ARG A 4 2.44 -6.79 26.15
CA ARG A 4 3.43 -5.73 26.01
C ARG A 4 2.74 -4.41 25.70
N GLU A 5 3.03 -3.38 26.50
CA GLU A 5 2.44 -2.03 26.40
C GLU A 5 2.44 -1.43 24.99
N PRO A 6 3.55 -1.53 24.17
CA PRO A 6 3.54 -0.98 22.82
C PRO A 6 2.46 -1.58 21.90
N ILE A 7 2.08 -2.82 22.11
CA ILE A 7 1.03 -3.48 21.31
C ILE A 7 -0.35 -3.03 21.76
N LYS A 8 -0.56 -2.83 23.05
CA LYS A 8 -1.83 -2.32 23.59
C LYS A 8 -2.15 -0.90 23.11
N GLU A 9 -1.14 -0.07 22.87
CA GLU A 9 -1.35 1.28 22.31
C GLU A 9 -1.96 1.27 20.90
N TYR A 10 -1.72 0.23 20.13
CA TYR A 10 -2.18 0.12 18.74
C TYR A 10 -3.47 -0.66 18.55
N ILE A 11 -3.85 -1.48 19.52
CA ILE A 11 -4.98 -2.41 19.37
C ILE A 11 -5.94 -2.20 20.54
N ASN A 12 -7.19 -1.80 20.27
CA ASN A 12 -8.18 -1.77 21.32
C ASN A 12 -8.58 -3.21 21.74
N GLU A 13 -8.92 -3.38 23.01
CA GLU A 13 -9.20 -4.70 23.62
C GLU A 13 -10.28 -5.50 22.88
N THR A 14 -11.29 -4.85 22.31
CA THR A 14 -12.38 -5.52 21.59
C THR A 14 -11.91 -6.06 20.24
N GLN A 15 -11.07 -5.31 19.54
CA GLN A 15 -10.48 -5.76 18.28
C GLN A 15 -9.47 -6.87 18.54
N LEU A 16 -8.69 -6.75 19.59
CA LEU A 16 -7.74 -7.76 20.03
C LEU A 16 -8.43 -9.09 20.37
N ALA A 17 -9.49 -9.07 21.18
CA ALA A 17 -10.21 -10.28 21.56
C ALA A 17 -10.76 -11.03 20.33
N ARG A 18 -11.38 -10.32 19.39
CA ARG A 18 -11.88 -10.91 18.13
C ARG A 18 -10.76 -11.48 17.26
N GLN A 19 -9.65 -10.81 17.23
CA GLN A 19 -8.51 -11.22 16.42
C GLN A 19 -7.76 -12.40 17.01
N LEU A 20 -7.63 -12.43 18.33
CA LEU A 20 -7.07 -13.57 19.06
C LEU A 20 -7.90 -14.83 18.90
N GLU A 21 -9.23 -14.71 18.94
CA GLU A 21 -10.13 -15.84 18.72
C GLU A 21 -9.97 -16.39 17.29
N TYR A 22 -9.86 -15.52 16.31
CA TYR A 22 -9.69 -15.89 14.90
C TYR A 22 -8.30 -16.46 14.60
N HIS A 23 -7.25 -15.96 15.28
CA HIS A 23 -5.86 -16.33 15.04
C HIS A 23 -5.22 -17.17 16.14
N ASN A 24 -6.02 -17.73 17.03
CA ASN A 24 -5.57 -18.53 18.18
C ASN A 24 -4.63 -19.70 17.77
N CYS A 25 -4.88 -20.30 16.59
CA CYS A 25 -4.00 -21.35 16.05
C CYS A 25 -2.66 -20.79 15.59
N PHE A 26 -2.67 -19.61 14.98
CA PHE A 26 -1.49 -18.99 14.39
C PHE A 26 -0.53 -18.46 15.47
N GLU A 27 -1.05 -17.80 16.51
CA GLU A 27 -0.26 -17.38 17.67
C GLU A 27 0.41 -18.55 18.36
N ARG A 28 -0.36 -19.59 18.66
CA ARG A 28 0.15 -20.77 19.33
C ARG A 28 1.29 -21.41 18.55
N ASP A 29 1.14 -21.62 17.25
CA ASP A 29 2.14 -22.27 16.42
C ASP A 29 3.40 -21.40 16.24
N TYR A 30 3.22 -20.10 16.16
CA TYR A 30 4.32 -19.17 15.99
C TYR A 30 5.15 -18.97 17.27
N PHE A 31 4.50 -18.94 18.43
CA PHE A 31 5.16 -18.72 19.72
C PHE A 31 5.66 -20.02 20.35
N MET A 32 4.95 -21.12 20.16
CA MET A 32 5.35 -22.41 20.71
C MET A 32 6.56 -23.00 19.99
N ASN A 33 6.80 -22.63 18.75
CA ASN A 33 7.97 -23.07 17.98
C ASN A 33 9.25 -22.23 18.23
N GLY A 34 9.27 -21.36 19.24
CA GLY A 34 10.46 -20.63 19.66
C GLY A 34 10.98 -19.58 18.69
N GLN A 35 10.23 -19.22 17.67
CA GLN A 35 10.59 -18.21 16.68
C GLN A 35 10.16 -16.79 17.11
N GLY A 36 10.07 -16.55 18.40
CA GLY A 36 9.61 -15.29 19.01
C GLY A 36 10.53 -14.10 18.72
N ASN A 37 10.53 -13.63 17.51
CA ASN A 37 11.09 -12.34 17.16
C ASN A 37 10.03 -11.27 17.44
N SER A 38 10.35 -10.31 18.29
CA SER A 38 9.43 -9.21 18.67
C SER A 38 8.99 -8.37 17.47
N PHE A 39 9.81 -8.29 16.44
CA PHE A 39 9.49 -7.61 15.18
C PHE A 39 8.40 -8.36 14.41
N ILE A 40 8.55 -9.65 14.24
CA ILE A 40 7.55 -10.49 13.56
C ILE A 40 6.23 -10.51 14.33
N ALA A 41 6.30 -10.52 15.66
CA ALA A 41 5.10 -10.42 16.48
C ALA A 41 4.39 -9.07 16.35
N MET A 42 5.13 -7.98 16.18
CA MET A 42 4.56 -6.65 15.91
C MET A 42 3.96 -6.59 14.51
N GLU A 43 4.62 -7.13 13.50
CA GLU A 43 4.05 -7.24 12.15
C GLU A 43 2.76 -8.04 12.15
N MET A 44 2.75 -9.17 12.84
CA MET A 44 1.55 -9.99 12.95
C MET A 44 0.44 -9.29 13.73
N ALA A 45 0.75 -8.63 14.85
CA ALA A 45 -0.22 -7.84 15.59
C ALA A 45 -0.78 -6.69 14.75
N SER A 46 0.05 -6.07 13.92
CA SER A 46 -0.34 -5.04 12.94
C SER A 46 -1.27 -5.62 11.87
N VAL A 47 -0.94 -6.76 11.30
CA VAL A 47 -1.80 -7.48 10.34
C VAL A 47 -3.14 -7.85 10.99
N LEU A 48 -3.12 -8.35 12.21
CA LEU A 48 -4.30 -8.75 12.97
C LEU A 48 -5.19 -7.56 13.36
N ALA A 49 -4.58 -6.42 13.66
CA ALA A 49 -5.30 -5.20 14.04
C ALA A 49 -5.88 -4.44 12.84
N LYS A 50 -5.63 -4.89 11.64
CA LYS A 50 -5.94 -4.20 10.37
C LYS A 50 -7.43 -4.05 10.02
N MET A 51 -8.30 -4.03 10.97
CA MET A 51 -9.73 -3.80 10.74
C MET A 51 -10.17 -2.35 11.01
N SER A 52 -9.25 -1.45 11.35
CA SER A 52 -9.56 -0.03 11.52
C SER A 52 -8.88 0.82 10.45
N SER A 53 -9.56 1.90 10.03
CA SER A 53 -9.02 2.87 9.07
C SER A 53 -7.73 3.55 9.56
N LYS A 54 -7.46 3.54 10.87
CA LYS A 54 -6.22 4.05 11.45
C LYS A 54 -5.05 3.09 11.20
N GLN A 55 -5.31 1.80 11.24
CA GLN A 55 -4.28 0.77 11.07
C GLN A 55 -3.76 0.73 9.63
N SER A 56 -4.63 0.87 8.63
CA SER A 56 -4.19 0.89 7.23
C SER A 56 -3.23 2.04 6.93
N GLY A 57 -3.40 3.19 7.58
CA GLY A 57 -2.44 4.30 7.47
C GLY A 57 -1.08 4.01 8.12
N MET A 58 -1.07 3.22 9.21
CA MET A 58 0.20 2.83 9.86
C MET A 58 0.99 1.82 9.03
N ASP A 59 0.32 0.84 8.41
CA ASP A 59 0.96 -0.13 7.54
C ASP A 59 1.60 0.54 6.32
N GLU A 60 0.92 1.53 5.74
CA GLU A 60 1.44 2.34 4.65
C GLU A 60 2.71 3.09 5.07
N VAL A 61 2.66 3.81 6.20
CA VAL A 61 3.82 4.54 6.73
C VAL A 61 4.97 3.59 7.04
N PHE A 62 4.70 2.43 7.63
CA PHE A 62 5.73 1.44 7.95
C PHE A 62 6.40 0.89 6.69
N THR A 63 5.61 0.49 5.70
CA THR A 63 6.12 -0.04 4.43
C THR A 63 6.96 1.00 3.69
N LEU A 64 6.45 2.23 3.53
CA LEU A 64 7.16 3.29 2.83
C LEU A 64 8.45 3.71 3.54
N ASN A 65 8.44 3.80 4.88
CA ASN A 65 9.65 4.06 5.66
C ASN A 65 10.68 2.93 5.51
N GLY A 66 10.23 1.67 5.50
CA GLY A 66 11.10 0.52 5.28
C GLY A 66 11.78 0.58 3.91
N ILE A 67 11.05 0.92 2.87
CA ILE A 67 11.61 1.11 1.53
C ILE A 67 12.61 2.28 1.53
N ASP A 68 12.22 3.46 2.06
CA ASP A 68 13.09 4.64 2.11
C ASP A 68 14.43 4.36 2.80
N GLN A 69 14.41 3.64 3.94
CA GLN A 69 15.64 3.27 4.64
C GLN A 69 16.62 2.47 3.79
N VAL A 70 16.12 1.63 2.91
CA VAL A 70 16.94 0.81 2.00
C VAL A 70 17.48 1.65 0.83
N VAL A 71 16.62 2.45 0.20
CA VAL A 71 16.94 3.11 -1.08
C VAL A 71 17.64 4.47 -0.93
N LYS A 72 17.57 5.10 0.24
CA LYS A 72 18.17 6.43 0.49
C LYS A 72 19.67 6.51 0.20
N ASN A 73 20.40 5.42 0.42
CA ASN A 73 21.85 5.36 0.17
C ASN A 73 22.19 5.33 -1.34
N TYR A 74 21.17 5.17 -2.19
CA TYR A 74 21.28 5.16 -3.64
C TYR A 74 20.72 6.45 -4.28
N GLY A 75 20.53 7.50 -3.47
CA GLY A 75 20.01 8.80 -3.92
C GLY A 75 18.49 8.87 -4.06
N TYR A 76 17.78 7.84 -3.64
CA TYR A 76 16.32 7.83 -3.68
C TYR A 76 15.69 8.22 -2.35
N ARG A 77 14.51 8.80 -2.41
CA ARG A 77 13.62 9.04 -1.27
C ARG A 77 12.23 8.58 -1.63
N VAL A 78 11.61 7.86 -0.70
CA VAL A 78 10.22 7.41 -0.80
C VAL A 78 9.44 8.06 0.34
N GLU A 79 8.52 8.94 -0.02
CA GLU A 79 7.81 9.78 0.95
C GLU A 79 6.31 9.59 0.82
N GLY A 80 5.64 9.18 1.91
CA GLY A 80 4.18 9.13 2.00
C GLY A 80 3.59 10.54 1.87
N LEU A 81 2.55 10.68 1.08
CA LEU A 81 1.83 11.94 0.96
C LEU A 81 0.70 12.00 1.99
N PRO A 82 0.39 13.20 2.54
CA PRO A 82 -0.74 13.33 3.45
C PRO A 82 -2.05 12.89 2.78
N ASN A 83 -2.89 12.20 3.53
CA ASN A 83 -4.18 11.74 3.05
C ASN A 83 -4.95 12.86 2.35
N ASN A 84 -5.35 12.62 1.11
CA ASN A 84 -6.08 13.58 0.26
C ASN A 84 -5.27 14.80 -0.21
N PHE A 85 -3.94 14.70 -0.20
CA PHE A 85 -3.09 15.79 -0.66
C PHE A 85 -3.25 16.03 -2.16
N LEU A 86 -3.07 15.01 -2.99
CA LEU A 86 -3.24 15.09 -4.44
C LEU A 86 -4.20 14.01 -4.94
N ARG A 87 -5.18 14.41 -5.72
CA ARG A 87 -6.13 13.51 -6.36
C ARG A 87 -6.04 13.63 -7.88
N PRO A 88 -5.83 12.52 -8.59
CA PRO A 88 -5.87 12.44 -10.04
C PRO A 88 -7.25 12.82 -10.58
N ALA A 89 -7.29 13.56 -11.67
CA ALA A 89 -8.54 14.01 -12.28
C ALA A 89 -8.62 13.61 -13.77
N LYS A 90 -9.85 13.59 -14.27
CA LYS A 90 -10.14 13.21 -15.66
C LYS A 90 -9.57 14.18 -16.72
N ASP A 91 -9.13 15.35 -16.30
CA ASP A 91 -8.44 16.31 -17.18
C ASP A 91 -6.91 16.12 -17.21
N GLY A 92 -6.40 15.02 -16.67
CA GLY A 92 -4.98 14.66 -16.67
C GLY A 92 -4.15 15.32 -15.57
N LYS A 93 -4.73 16.22 -14.79
CA LYS A 93 -4.07 16.95 -13.70
C LYS A 93 -4.35 16.36 -12.34
N THR A 94 -3.57 16.79 -11.37
CA THR A 94 -3.79 16.44 -9.97
C THR A 94 -4.25 17.67 -9.19
N TYR A 95 -5.16 17.47 -8.24
CA TYR A 95 -5.74 18.55 -7.43
C TYR A 95 -5.79 18.16 -5.95
N PRO A 96 -5.60 19.12 -5.03
CA PRO A 96 -6.00 18.94 -3.64
C PRO A 96 -7.47 18.53 -3.55
N LYS A 97 -7.81 17.66 -2.60
CA LYS A 97 -9.17 17.07 -2.47
C LYS A 97 -10.29 18.12 -2.44
N THR A 98 -10.06 19.21 -1.74
CA THR A 98 -11.05 20.33 -1.63
C THR A 98 -11.32 20.96 -2.98
N LEU A 99 -10.26 21.22 -3.75
CA LEU A 99 -10.38 21.82 -5.08
C LEU A 99 -10.96 20.81 -6.09
N TYR A 100 -10.58 19.53 -5.98
CA TYR A 100 -11.15 18.46 -6.78
C TYR A 100 -12.66 18.36 -6.63
N LYS A 101 -13.15 18.32 -5.38
CA LYS A 101 -14.59 18.29 -5.09
C LYS A 101 -15.34 19.50 -5.65
N LYS A 102 -14.74 20.68 -5.55
CA LYS A 102 -15.33 21.92 -6.09
C LYS A 102 -15.44 21.88 -7.62
N LYS A 103 -14.46 21.30 -8.30
CA LYS A 103 -14.37 21.29 -9.78
C LYS A 103 -15.15 20.15 -10.42
N PHE A 104 -15.12 18.96 -9.82
CA PHE A 104 -15.64 17.72 -10.42
C PHE A 104 -16.79 17.06 -9.64
N GLY A 105 -17.09 17.54 -8.43
CA GLY A 105 -18.10 16.95 -7.55
C GLY A 105 -17.59 15.67 -6.85
N ASN A 106 -18.53 14.90 -6.30
CA ASN A 106 -18.24 13.57 -5.72
C ASN A 106 -18.57 12.52 -6.78
N THR A 107 -17.56 11.91 -7.37
CA THR A 107 -17.71 10.84 -8.34
C THR A 107 -17.30 9.50 -7.71
N VAL A 108 -18.10 8.47 -7.94
CA VAL A 108 -17.95 7.16 -7.27
C VAL A 108 -16.81 6.32 -7.87
N ASN A 109 -16.47 6.55 -9.14
CA ASN A 109 -15.51 5.74 -9.91
C ASN A 109 -14.19 6.45 -10.19
N ASP A 110 -13.88 7.50 -9.45
CA ASP A 110 -12.63 8.23 -9.66
C ASP A 110 -11.44 7.49 -9.08
N VAL A 111 -10.28 7.75 -9.67
CA VAL A 111 -8.99 7.36 -9.11
C VAL A 111 -8.85 7.97 -7.71
N LYS A 112 -8.38 7.19 -6.76
CA LYS A 112 -8.13 7.67 -5.38
C LYS A 112 -6.94 8.63 -5.33
N THR A 113 -6.61 9.06 -4.14
CA THR A 113 -5.46 9.94 -3.90
C THR A 113 -4.15 9.22 -4.20
N ILE A 114 -3.13 9.99 -4.56
CA ILE A 114 -1.76 9.53 -4.62
C ILE A 114 -1.29 9.31 -3.18
N ASP A 115 -0.77 8.12 -2.89
CA ASP A 115 -0.40 7.73 -1.53
C ASP A 115 1.06 8.10 -1.22
N PHE A 116 1.96 8.02 -2.22
CA PHE A 116 3.37 8.35 -2.03
C PHE A 116 4.02 8.91 -3.29
N GLU A 117 5.20 9.50 -3.10
CA GLU A 117 6.07 9.95 -4.18
C GLU A 117 7.48 9.37 -4.04
N VAL A 118 8.16 9.21 -5.16
CA VAL A 118 9.58 8.83 -5.22
C VAL A 118 10.37 9.96 -5.84
N LYS A 119 11.43 10.36 -5.16
CA LYS A 119 12.42 11.33 -5.65
C LYS A 119 13.77 10.66 -5.87
N LYS A 120 14.48 11.07 -6.90
CA LYS A 120 15.89 10.75 -7.10
C LYS A 120 16.68 12.03 -7.12
N ASP A 121 17.68 12.15 -6.24
CA ASP A 121 18.51 13.35 -6.08
C ASP A 121 17.66 14.64 -5.97
N GLY A 122 16.57 14.56 -5.20
CA GLY A 122 15.61 15.64 -4.96
C GLY A 122 14.61 15.89 -6.07
N LYS A 123 14.73 15.24 -7.24
CA LYS A 123 13.78 15.38 -8.34
C LYS A 123 12.68 14.32 -8.26
N LEU A 124 11.43 14.74 -8.34
CA LEU A 124 10.28 13.83 -8.42
C LEU A 124 10.38 12.96 -9.70
N ILE A 125 10.32 11.64 -9.52
CA ILE A 125 10.41 10.67 -10.62
C ILE A 125 9.21 9.73 -10.69
N ALA A 126 8.48 9.54 -9.58
CA ALA A 126 7.32 8.66 -9.58
C ALA A 126 6.25 9.12 -8.60
N TRP A 127 5.01 8.75 -8.90
CA TRP A 127 3.88 8.72 -8.00
C TRP A 127 3.41 7.29 -7.79
N GLY A 128 2.92 6.99 -6.58
CA GLY A 128 2.45 5.66 -6.25
C GLY A 128 1.12 5.62 -5.49
N SER A 129 0.41 4.54 -5.72
CA SER A 129 -0.68 4.05 -4.88
C SER A 129 -0.17 2.85 -4.09
N HIS A 130 -0.56 2.73 -2.83
CA HIS A 130 -0.19 1.62 -1.97
C HIS A 130 -1.42 0.86 -1.49
N LYS A 131 -1.37 -0.45 -1.66
CA LYS A 131 -2.38 -1.38 -1.16
C LYS A 131 -1.73 -2.55 -0.46
N TYR A 132 -2.29 -2.84 0.69
CA TYR A 132 -1.99 -4.06 1.42
C TYR A 132 -3.28 -4.88 1.53
N CYS A 133 -3.30 -6.07 0.96
CA CYS A 133 -4.47 -6.93 1.03
C CYS A 133 -4.07 -8.40 1.15
N LEU A 134 -4.61 -9.07 2.17
CA LEU A 134 -4.45 -10.49 2.38
C LEU A 134 -5.75 -11.21 2.07
N GLY A 135 -5.66 -12.26 1.25
CA GLY A 135 -6.74 -13.19 0.98
C GLY A 135 -6.69 -14.33 1.99
N HIS A 136 -7.50 -14.28 3.03
CA HIS A 136 -7.58 -15.40 3.96
C HIS A 136 -8.04 -16.67 3.25
N GLY A 137 -7.07 -17.54 2.89
CA GLY A 137 -7.34 -18.87 2.33
C GLY A 137 -7.93 -18.91 0.91
N GLY A 138 -7.64 -17.92 0.07
CA GLY A 138 -7.95 -17.96 -1.36
C GLY A 138 -9.39 -17.58 -1.73
N THR A 139 -10.21 -17.14 -0.79
CA THR A 139 -11.51 -16.55 -1.08
C THR A 139 -11.45 -15.05 -0.88
N ALA A 140 -11.31 -14.32 -1.99
CA ALA A 140 -11.44 -12.87 -2.00
C ALA A 140 -12.83 -12.47 -1.51
N GLY A 141 -12.95 -12.03 -0.28
CA GLY A 141 -14.15 -11.36 0.21
C GLY A 141 -14.38 -10.09 -0.61
N GLY A 142 -15.63 -9.66 -0.79
CA GLY A 142 -16.03 -8.59 -1.70
C GLY A 142 -15.29 -7.23 -1.62
N HIS A 143 -14.48 -7.01 -0.59
CA HIS A 143 -13.60 -5.85 -0.48
C HIS A 143 -12.28 -6.00 -1.24
N GLN A 144 -11.77 -7.19 -1.41
CA GLN A 144 -10.45 -7.44 -1.99
C GLN A 144 -10.46 -7.31 -3.52
N GLY A 145 -11.55 -7.68 -4.18
CA GLY A 145 -11.73 -7.44 -5.62
C GLY A 145 -11.69 -5.95 -5.98
N ASN A 146 -12.11 -5.07 -5.07
CA ASN A 146 -12.07 -3.63 -5.29
C ASN A 146 -10.65 -3.06 -5.27
N VAL A 147 -9.72 -3.65 -4.51
CA VAL A 147 -8.33 -3.19 -4.41
C VAL A 147 -7.65 -3.26 -5.77
N PHE A 148 -7.70 -4.39 -6.44
CA PHE A 148 -7.10 -4.56 -7.77
C PHE A 148 -7.77 -3.68 -8.83
N GLN A 149 -9.08 -3.47 -8.74
CA GLN A 149 -9.79 -2.54 -9.63
C GLN A 149 -9.38 -1.08 -9.38
N GLU A 150 -9.08 -0.70 -8.15
CA GLU A 150 -8.56 0.63 -7.83
C GLU A 150 -7.16 0.83 -8.42
N GLU A 151 -6.27 -0.17 -8.27
CA GLU A 151 -4.92 -0.12 -8.84
C GLU A 151 -4.95 -0.14 -10.38
N LYS A 152 -5.85 -0.91 -10.99
CA LYS A 152 -6.06 -0.88 -12.44
C LYS A 152 -6.42 0.54 -12.91
N ARG A 153 -7.41 1.18 -12.29
CA ARG A 153 -7.81 2.56 -12.64
C ARG A 153 -6.67 3.57 -12.43
N TRP A 154 -5.85 3.37 -11.40
CA TRP A 154 -4.67 4.19 -11.16
C TRP A 154 -3.68 4.10 -12.31
N LEU A 155 -3.34 2.89 -12.74
CA LEU A 155 -2.40 2.65 -13.83
C LEU A 155 -2.96 3.10 -15.20
N GLU A 156 -4.25 2.85 -15.45
CA GLU A 156 -4.95 3.36 -16.64
C GLU A 156 -4.91 4.90 -16.70
N TRP A 157 -5.15 5.56 -15.56
CA TRP A 157 -5.04 7.01 -15.49
C TRP A 157 -3.61 7.50 -15.82
N GLY A 158 -2.59 6.88 -15.26
CA GLY A 158 -1.18 7.20 -15.55
C GLY A 158 -0.84 7.01 -17.02
N ARG A 159 -1.28 5.89 -17.60
CA ARG A 159 -1.04 5.53 -19.00
C ARG A 159 -1.74 6.47 -19.98
N ASP A 160 -3.05 6.66 -19.78
CA ASP A 160 -3.92 7.20 -20.82
C ASP A 160 -4.27 8.67 -20.61
N ILE A 161 -4.42 9.11 -19.36
CA ILE A 161 -5.03 10.39 -19.02
C ILE A 161 -4.01 11.42 -18.51
N SER A 162 -3.08 11.04 -17.63
CA SER A 162 -2.15 11.98 -17.00
C SER A 162 -1.34 12.81 -17.99
N GLU A 163 -1.22 14.11 -17.71
CA GLU A 163 -0.33 15.01 -18.45
C GLU A 163 1.17 14.78 -18.10
N ARG A 164 1.47 14.13 -16.98
CA ARG A 164 2.84 13.89 -16.49
C ARG A 164 3.41 12.59 -17.04
N LYS A 165 3.67 12.58 -18.35
CA LYS A 165 4.30 11.41 -19.03
C LYS A 165 5.77 11.22 -18.67
N ASP A 166 6.35 12.16 -17.96
CA ASP A 166 7.71 12.11 -17.41
C ASP A 166 7.82 11.33 -16.09
N LEU A 167 6.70 10.95 -15.48
CA LEU A 167 6.66 10.22 -14.21
C LEU A 167 6.37 8.73 -14.40
N ILE A 168 6.91 7.95 -13.49
CA ILE A 168 6.55 6.55 -13.29
C ILE A 168 5.30 6.47 -12.40
N TYR A 169 4.36 5.61 -12.74
CA TYR A 169 3.15 5.32 -11.97
C TYR A 169 3.29 3.94 -11.33
N ILE A 170 3.33 3.91 -10.02
CA ILE A 170 3.60 2.71 -9.24
C ILE A 170 2.33 2.23 -8.56
N ALA A 171 1.90 1.00 -8.85
CA ALA A 171 0.98 0.24 -8.03
C ALA A 171 1.80 -0.63 -7.08
N LEU A 172 1.96 -0.19 -5.84
CA LEU A 172 2.62 -0.94 -4.77
C LEU A 172 1.59 -1.81 -4.07
N VAL A 173 1.60 -3.11 -4.34
CA VAL A 173 0.60 -4.06 -3.85
C VAL A 173 1.28 -5.18 -3.07
N ASP A 174 1.13 -5.16 -1.76
CA ASP A 174 1.58 -6.23 -0.88
C ASP A 174 0.39 -7.16 -0.60
N THR A 175 0.44 -8.37 -1.14
CA THR A 175 -0.68 -9.32 -1.13
C THR A 175 -0.21 -10.77 -1.20
N ASP A 176 -1.05 -11.68 -0.70
CA ASP A 176 -0.97 -13.13 -0.90
C ASP A 176 -1.96 -13.63 -1.99
N ILE A 177 -2.70 -12.72 -2.63
CA ILE A 177 -3.65 -13.03 -3.71
C ILE A 177 -2.90 -13.03 -5.05
N GLU A 178 -2.15 -14.10 -5.31
CA GLU A 178 -1.25 -14.20 -6.46
C GLU A 178 -1.96 -14.05 -7.81
N LYS A 179 -3.16 -14.61 -7.97
CA LYS A 179 -3.87 -14.62 -9.24
C LYS A 179 -4.17 -13.22 -9.75
N GLU A 180 -4.79 -12.40 -8.90
CA GLU A 180 -5.16 -11.02 -9.24
C GLU A 180 -3.92 -10.12 -9.35
N TYR A 181 -2.92 -10.33 -8.51
CA TYR A 181 -1.65 -9.63 -8.59
C TYR A 181 -0.93 -9.90 -9.91
N ASN A 182 -0.81 -11.18 -10.29
CA ASN A 182 -0.17 -11.57 -11.55
C ASN A 182 -0.93 -11.04 -12.77
N ALA A 183 -2.27 -11.09 -12.74
CA ALA A 183 -3.09 -10.52 -13.82
C ALA A 183 -2.88 -9.00 -13.98
N LEU A 184 -2.81 -8.25 -12.87
CA LEU A 184 -2.51 -6.82 -12.90
C LEU A 184 -1.09 -6.57 -13.44
N LYS A 185 -0.14 -7.40 -13.04
CA LYS A 185 1.26 -7.33 -13.49
C LYS A 185 1.41 -7.63 -14.97
N GLU A 186 0.76 -8.68 -15.47
CA GLU A 186 0.75 -9.02 -16.91
C GLU A 186 0.16 -7.91 -17.78
N GLU A 187 -0.87 -7.22 -17.29
CA GLU A 187 -1.55 -6.17 -18.04
C GLU A 187 -0.77 -4.85 -18.07
N PHE A 188 -0.07 -4.49 -16.98
CA PHE A 188 0.47 -3.14 -16.82
C PHE A 188 1.97 -3.07 -16.57
N ASP A 189 2.60 -4.10 -15.99
CA ASP A 189 3.97 -3.96 -15.53
C ASP A 189 4.97 -3.84 -16.69
N ASN A 190 5.61 -2.69 -16.76
CA ASN A 190 6.67 -2.44 -17.73
C ASN A 190 7.91 -1.89 -17.03
N PRO A 191 8.87 -2.74 -16.67
CA PRO A 191 10.08 -2.33 -15.95
C PRO A 191 10.93 -1.28 -16.67
N GLN A 192 10.86 -1.22 -18.01
CA GLN A 192 11.57 -0.24 -18.84
C GLN A 192 10.71 0.99 -19.18
N GLY A 193 9.44 0.96 -18.79
CA GLY A 193 8.47 2.02 -19.05
C GLY A 193 8.11 2.78 -17.79
N ASN A 194 6.96 3.41 -17.86
CA ASN A 194 6.46 4.31 -16.82
C ASN A 194 5.31 3.72 -15.98
N LEU A 195 5.01 2.44 -16.10
CA LEU A 195 4.01 1.74 -15.30
C LEU A 195 4.66 0.58 -14.56
N TRP A 196 4.59 0.59 -13.24
CA TRP A 196 5.16 -0.46 -12.41
C TRP A 196 4.10 -1.08 -11.50
N VAL A 197 4.02 -2.40 -11.53
CA VAL A 197 3.25 -3.20 -10.57
C VAL A 197 4.24 -4.00 -9.75
N VAL A 198 4.35 -3.68 -8.48
CA VAL A 198 5.42 -4.19 -7.61
C VAL A 198 4.92 -4.42 -6.20
N ASN A 199 5.53 -5.36 -5.48
CA ASN A 199 5.50 -5.41 -4.03
C ASN A 199 6.68 -4.59 -3.44
N HIS A 200 6.73 -4.45 -2.12
CA HIS A 200 7.75 -3.64 -1.46
C HIS A 200 9.19 -4.12 -1.74
N VAL A 201 9.41 -5.43 -1.85
CA VAL A 201 10.74 -6.01 -2.17
C VAL A 201 11.13 -5.71 -3.62
N GLU A 202 10.19 -5.84 -4.54
CA GLU A 202 10.41 -5.55 -5.97
C GLU A 202 10.67 -4.07 -6.20
N LEU A 203 9.95 -3.18 -5.49
CA LEU A 203 10.18 -1.74 -5.58
C LEU A 203 11.60 -1.36 -5.14
N GLN A 204 12.05 -1.88 -4.00
CA GLN A 204 13.42 -1.68 -3.54
C GLN A 204 14.45 -2.10 -4.61
N LYS A 205 14.28 -3.30 -5.18
CA LYS A 205 15.18 -3.81 -6.21
C LYS A 205 15.20 -2.91 -7.46
N ARG A 206 14.04 -2.45 -7.94
CA ARG A 206 13.94 -1.59 -9.15
C ARG A 206 14.54 -0.20 -8.94
N LEU A 207 14.53 0.31 -7.73
CA LEU A 207 15.15 1.60 -7.42
C LEU A 207 16.68 1.49 -7.28
N ILE A 208 17.21 0.31 -6.98
CA ILE A 208 18.65 0.10 -6.75
C ILE A 208 19.38 -0.38 -8.01
N TYR A 209 18.76 -1.25 -8.78
CA TYR A 209 19.35 -1.92 -9.96
C TYR A 209 18.70 -1.47 -11.27
#